data_36df3bed79361f8fcdab8675d0d1bdde
#
_entry.id   36df3bed79361f8fcdab8675d0d1bdde
#
_cell.length_a   1.000
_cell.length_b   1.000
_cell.length_c   1.000
_cell.angle_alpha   90.00
_cell.angle_beta   90.00
_cell.angle_gamma   90.00
#
_symmetry.space_group_name_H-M   'P 1'
#
loop_
_entity.id
_entity.type
_entity.pdbx_description
1 polymer ?
#
loop_
_entity_poly.entity_id
_entity_poly.type
_entity_poly.pdbx_seq_one_letter_code
_entity_poly.pdbx_strand_id
1 'polypeptide(L)'
;MRHRLFIPAATALLIALTACTQDELADDNRLPEGEYPVVIRATGLSVEATPQAAPSTRATVDGDWQGVQTVALKMGDAVKEYTVTATDDDGCKSATLTCENDPHYWTSRDPITVSAWWPLDDTDITRMPAVKVAEDQSKLADFQNSDFISAENQTVEFDDPKLTFTHRTARVAIELKPGTGFTSVDGATVSLVSLSTDNENPTAIQTYHASGNSYEALTAPQTVAKGEPFIRVELGGGTFYFRPQNDVVLEAGNRYTYTVKVNATGLTLEGCTIGGWANGGGEEGAAEEQQDYTYDTTTNTTTVYTVNGLMHVAELVNNGATGINIILTADITLPEVAEGESNWTPIGNYDNTYTGTFEGNGHTITGLTINQSETYFVGLIGNLGSDGKVQNLTLENVNITGLRFVGSVVGFNSGTVTACNASGSVEGILNVGGVMGSNEGGAVIACNTSVSVSGRDFVGGVMGLNADLLLDYETGLNGTVIACNASGSVKGYSDVGGVVGSNFSNDFKSTVTACCHVLGSVSGDDRIGGVVGSNSFNDFKSTVTACYWSDYAGDGIGVNNGIGETTQVTDGNWAEAVDDMNNAIETWNTENSDIQCEWRYALGTDGLPVLQKKQ
;
A
#
# COMPACT_ATOMS: atom_id res chain seq x y z
N MET A 1 44.53 5.57 66.27
CA MET A 1 44.83 5.77 64.82
C MET A 1 43.62 6.47 64.23
N ARG A 2 43.84 7.72 63.78
CA ARG A 2 42.78 8.64 63.33
C ARG A 2 42.56 8.44 61.84
N HIS A 3 41.37 7.97 61.40
CA HIS A 3 40.97 8.02 60.03
C HIS A 3 40.34 9.42 59.73
N ARG A 4 40.97 10.12 58.81
CA ARG A 4 40.44 11.36 58.26
C ARG A 4 39.48 11.02 57.12
N LEU A 5 38.20 11.37 57.26
CA LEU A 5 37.23 11.48 56.19
C LEU A 5 37.58 12.71 55.34
N PHE A 6 37.78 12.52 54.05
CA PHE A 6 37.77 13.58 53.06
C PHE A 6 36.33 13.69 52.54
N ILE A 7 35.71 14.82 52.80
CA ILE A 7 34.45 15.29 52.17
C ILE A 7 34.88 16.23 51.07
N PRO A 8 34.52 16.05 49.80
CA PRO A 8 34.67 17.10 48.80
C PRO A 8 33.56 18.14 49.06
N ALA A 9 33.94 19.33 49.44
CA ALA A 9 33.06 20.47 49.58
C ALA A 9 32.66 20.95 48.18
N ALA A 10 31.41 20.75 47.80
CA ALA A 10 30.78 21.50 46.73
C ALA A 10 30.64 22.96 47.24
N THR A 11 31.49 23.83 46.75
CA THR A 11 31.45 25.26 47.11
C THR A 11 30.34 25.90 46.25
N ALA A 12 29.16 26.00 46.82
CA ALA A 12 28.13 26.94 46.32
C ALA A 12 28.67 28.36 46.60
N LEU A 13 29.09 29.05 45.55
CA LEU A 13 29.49 30.46 45.65
C LEU A 13 28.20 31.30 45.70
N LEU A 14 27.68 31.47 46.91
CA LEU A 14 26.68 32.48 47.23
C LEU A 14 27.37 33.82 47.34
N ILE A 15 27.28 34.69 46.33
CA ILE A 15 27.80 36.05 46.42
C ILE A 15 26.78 36.84 47.24
N ALA A 16 27.07 37.05 48.51
CA ALA A 16 26.39 38.00 49.35
C ALA A 16 26.86 39.42 48.96
N LEU A 17 26.04 40.17 48.26
CA LEU A 17 26.24 41.62 48.07
C LEU A 17 25.88 42.35 49.34
N THR A 18 26.87 42.75 50.12
CA THR A 18 26.72 43.81 51.14
C THR A 18 26.81 45.16 50.46
N ALA A 19 25.72 45.88 50.54
CA ALA A 19 25.63 47.28 50.11
C ALA A 19 26.58 48.16 50.84
N CYS A 20 27.27 49.04 50.11
CA CYS A 20 27.61 50.40 50.61
C CYS A 20 27.89 51.32 49.43
N THR A 21 27.19 52.46 49.55
CA THR A 21 27.34 53.79 48.96
C THR A 21 26.86 54.04 47.55
N GLN A 22 25.81 54.92 47.56
CA GLN A 22 25.43 55.78 46.47
C GLN A 22 26.63 56.57 45.96
N ASP A 23 26.88 56.55 44.68
CA ASP A 23 26.97 57.74 43.84
C ASP A 23 27.10 57.35 42.35
N GLU A 24 26.50 58.18 41.51
CA GLU A 24 26.60 58.34 40.07
C GLU A 24 25.82 57.35 39.19
N LEU A 25 24.80 57.96 38.61
CA LEU A 25 24.16 57.53 37.37
C LEU A 25 25.20 57.31 36.27
N ALA A 26 25.65 56.09 36.13
CA ALA A 26 26.27 55.63 34.91
C ALA A 26 25.31 54.62 34.29
N ASP A 27 24.81 54.96 33.13
CA ASP A 27 24.14 54.09 32.15
C ASP A 27 25.20 53.11 31.61
N ASP A 28 25.71 52.19 32.47
CA ASP A 28 26.84 51.33 32.15
C ASP A 28 26.44 49.89 32.32
N ASN A 29 25.94 49.31 31.19
CA ASN A 29 25.67 47.90 31.02
C ASN A 29 26.97 47.04 31.10
N ARG A 30 28.07 47.61 31.59
CA ARG A 30 29.36 46.94 31.70
C ARG A 30 29.40 46.06 32.94
N LEU A 31 29.95 44.85 32.71
CA LEU A 31 30.27 43.94 33.79
C LEU A 31 31.55 44.41 34.51
N PRO A 32 31.64 44.29 35.86
CA PRO A 32 32.89 44.49 36.59
C PRO A 32 34.03 43.64 36.03
N GLU A 33 35.30 44.00 36.36
CA GLU A 33 36.43 43.13 35.96
C GLU A 33 36.25 41.70 36.50
N GLY A 34 36.23 40.72 35.61
CA GLY A 34 36.06 39.31 35.92
C GLY A 34 35.57 38.52 34.72
N GLU A 35 35.66 37.21 34.82
CA GLU A 35 35.09 36.29 33.86
C GLU A 35 33.67 35.88 34.31
N TYR A 36 32.69 36.04 33.44
CA TYR A 36 31.30 35.70 33.69
C TYR A 36 30.85 34.58 32.77
N PRO A 37 31.08 33.29 33.13
CA PRO A 37 30.65 32.17 32.30
C PRO A 37 29.13 32.14 32.18
N VAL A 38 28.66 31.79 30.98
CA VAL A 38 27.25 31.61 30.71
C VAL A 38 26.79 30.31 31.36
N VAL A 39 25.91 30.42 32.35
CA VAL A 39 25.22 29.29 33.01
C VAL A 39 23.73 29.51 32.81
N ILE A 40 23.03 28.52 32.28
CA ILE A 40 21.63 28.68 31.85
C ILE A 40 20.73 27.65 32.54
N ARG A 41 19.57 28.08 32.97
CA ARG A 41 18.51 27.18 33.41
C ARG A 41 17.69 26.71 32.20
N ALA A 42 17.65 25.41 31.93
CA ALA A 42 16.82 24.77 30.91
C ALA A 42 15.46 24.35 31.50
N THR A 43 14.38 24.63 30.78
CA THR A 43 13.00 24.29 31.13
C THR A 43 12.19 23.90 29.86
N GLY A 44 10.90 23.65 29.99
CA GLY A 44 9.96 23.55 28.86
C GLY A 44 9.60 22.14 28.40
N LEU A 45 10.22 21.08 28.95
CA LEU A 45 9.90 19.70 28.59
C LEU A 45 8.78 19.09 29.46
N SER A 46 8.32 19.76 30.54
CA SER A 46 7.37 19.19 31.48
C SER A 46 5.98 19.06 30.89
N VAL A 47 5.45 17.84 30.91
CA VAL A 47 4.04 17.51 30.66
C VAL A 47 3.29 17.67 31.98
N GLU A 48 2.19 18.46 32.04
CA GLU A 48 1.26 18.35 33.15
C GLU A 48 0.61 16.96 33.10
N ALA A 49 0.84 16.17 34.16
CA ALA A 49 0.34 14.82 34.27
C ALA A 49 -1.19 14.79 34.25
N THR A 50 -1.80 14.21 33.21
CA THR A 50 -3.10 13.59 33.35
C THR A 50 -2.94 12.38 34.28
N PRO A 51 -3.88 12.12 35.21
CA PRO A 51 -3.74 11.09 36.24
C PRO A 51 -4.02 9.68 35.70
N GLN A 52 -3.20 9.20 34.77
CA GLN A 52 -3.14 7.81 34.40
C GLN A 52 -1.66 7.44 34.38
N ALA A 53 -1.25 6.74 35.44
CA ALA A 53 0.13 6.41 35.72
C ALA A 53 0.74 5.53 34.63
N ALA A 54 1.34 6.18 33.62
CA ALA A 54 2.44 5.56 32.90
C ALA A 54 3.66 5.58 33.83
N PRO A 55 4.48 4.54 33.89
CA PRO A 55 5.73 4.57 34.62
C PRO A 55 6.57 5.73 34.04
N SER A 56 7.02 6.67 34.89
CA SER A 56 7.88 7.76 34.47
C SER A 56 9.17 7.12 33.90
N THR A 57 9.46 7.37 32.64
CA THR A 57 10.60 6.79 31.98
C THR A 57 11.91 7.50 32.31
N ARG A 58 11.85 8.63 33.04
CA ARG A 58 12.98 9.49 33.38
C ARG A 58 13.80 9.89 32.15
N ALA A 59 13.13 10.41 31.13
CA ALA A 59 13.71 10.88 29.90
C ALA A 59 12.95 12.10 29.38
N THR A 60 13.52 12.78 28.39
CA THR A 60 12.92 13.96 27.76
C THR A 60 11.50 13.73 27.26
N VAL A 61 11.21 12.55 26.74
CA VAL A 61 9.87 12.14 26.30
C VAL A 61 8.76 12.30 27.34
N ASP A 62 9.10 12.30 28.63
CA ASP A 62 8.19 12.53 29.75
C ASP A 62 8.49 13.83 30.53
N GLY A 63 9.26 14.72 29.93
CA GLY A 63 9.61 16.01 30.50
C GLY A 63 10.70 15.96 31.57
N ASP A 64 11.49 14.91 31.62
CA ASP A 64 12.54 14.67 32.62
C ASP A 64 13.93 14.86 32.00
N TRP A 65 14.74 15.72 32.63
CA TRP A 65 16.10 16.02 32.18
C TRP A 65 17.15 14.99 32.62
N GLN A 66 16.81 14.02 33.43
CA GLN A 66 17.78 13.09 34.03
C GLN A 66 18.50 12.21 32.99
N GLY A 67 17.88 11.98 31.83
CA GLY A 67 18.46 11.20 30.73
C GLY A 67 19.44 11.96 29.83
N VAL A 68 19.47 13.30 29.89
CA VAL A 68 20.32 14.15 29.06
C VAL A 68 21.59 14.49 29.81
N GLN A 69 22.75 14.15 29.27
CA GLN A 69 24.04 14.43 29.89
C GLN A 69 24.67 15.72 29.35
N THR A 70 24.53 15.97 28.06
CA THR A 70 25.10 17.14 27.39
C THR A 70 24.14 17.71 26.36
N VAL A 71 24.27 19.01 26.08
CA VAL A 71 23.59 19.72 24.98
C VAL A 71 24.60 20.56 24.22
N ALA A 72 24.41 20.76 22.93
CA ALA A 72 25.11 21.78 22.19
C ALA A 72 24.48 23.14 22.49
N LEU A 73 25.29 24.17 22.76
CA LEU A 73 24.87 25.53 23.01
C LEU A 73 25.60 26.48 22.06
N LYS A 74 24.83 27.20 21.25
CA LYS A 74 25.30 28.16 20.24
C LYS A 74 25.08 29.59 20.74
N MET A 75 26.15 30.40 20.73
CA MET A 75 26.11 31.81 20.93
C MET A 75 26.94 32.52 19.85
N GLY A 76 26.32 33.36 19.04
CA GLY A 76 26.90 33.86 17.80
C GLY A 76 27.25 32.73 16.83
N ASP A 77 28.50 32.69 16.36
CA ASP A 77 28.99 31.62 15.46
C ASP A 77 29.62 30.44 16.21
N ALA A 78 29.83 30.55 17.51
CA ALA A 78 30.48 29.51 18.31
C ALA A 78 29.45 28.56 18.91
N VAL A 79 29.72 27.24 18.79
CA VAL A 79 28.95 26.17 19.42
C VAL A 79 29.86 25.44 20.40
N LYS A 80 29.37 25.21 21.60
CA LYS A 80 30.09 24.51 22.67
C LYS A 80 29.22 23.46 23.31
N GLU A 81 29.84 22.42 23.83
CA GLU A 81 29.15 21.37 24.58
C GLU A 81 28.96 21.80 26.03
N TYR A 82 27.73 21.74 26.52
CA TYR A 82 27.35 22.06 27.89
C TYR A 82 26.88 20.81 28.61
N THR A 83 27.37 20.60 29.81
CA THR A 83 26.92 19.54 30.73
C THR A 83 25.55 19.90 31.29
N VAL A 84 24.65 18.94 31.32
CA VAL A 84 23.31 19.05 31.85
C VAL A 84 23.27 18.45 33.26
N THR A 85 22.83 19.27 34.22
CA THR A 85 22.58 18.79 35.59
C THR A 85 21.11 18.99 35.92
N ALA A 86 20.34 17.91 35.95
CA ALA A 86 18.93 17.92 36.28
C ALA A 86 18.70 18.42 37.73
N THR A 87 17.61 19.12 37.94
CA THR A 87 17.25 19.71 39.24
C THR A 87 16.38 18.73 40.05
N ASP A 88 16.90 18.16 41.12
CA ASP A 88 16.17 17.17 41.94
C ASP A 88 14.94 17.77 42.65
N ASP A 89 15.02 19.04 43.06
CA ASP A 89 13.96 19.72 43.84
C ASP A 89 12.63 19.84 43.09
N ASP A 90 12.64 19.86 41.75
CA ASP A 90 11.44 19.94 40.90
C ASP A 90 11.09 18.63 40.22
N GLY A 91 11.73 17.53 40.63
CA GLY A 91 11.55 16.20 40.03
C GLY A 91 12.16 16.11 38.66
N CYS A 92 13.30 16.75 38.44
CA CYS A 92 14.07 16.75 37.18
C CYS A 92 13.36 17.43 35.99
N LYS A 93 12.38 18.30 36.23
CA LYS A 93 11.66 19.06 35.21
C LYS A 93 12.42 20.26 34.67
N SER A 94 13.48 20.66 35.36
CA SER A 94 14.44 21.63 34.86
C SER A 94 15.88 21.15 35.04
N ALA A 95 16.81 21.79 34.35
CA ALA A 95 18.23 21.48 34.45
C ALA A 95 19.07 22.76 34.43
N THR A 96 20.31 22.65 34.91
CA THR A 96 21.32 23.68 34.78
C THR A 96 22.33 23.26 33.72
N LEU A 97 22.60 24.13 32.77
CA LEU A 97 23.58 23.94 31.69
C LEU A 97 24.87 24.68 32.08
N THR A 98 25.98 23.92 32.17
CA THR A 98 27.30 24.45 32.54
C THR A 98 28.39 23.93 31.62
N CYS A 99 29.45 24.74 31.42
CA CYS A 99 30.64 24.30 30.73
C CYS A 99 31.87 24.73 31.57
N GLU A 100 32.64 23.76 32.07
CA GLU A 100 33.75 24.04 32.99
C GLU A 100 35.04 24.46 32.28
N ASN A 101 35.33 23.86 31.11
CA ASN A 101 36.64 24.00 30.47
C ASN A 101 36.72 25.11 29.43
N ASP A 102 35.63 25.38 28.71
CA ASP A 102 35.57 26.38 27.64
C ASP A 102 34.15 26.97 27.52
N PRO A 103 33.62 27.70 28.55
CA PRO A 103 32.30 28.26 28.48
C PRO A 103 32.20 29.43 27.50
N HIS A 104 30.97 29.78 27.10
CA HIS A 104 30.69 31.12 26.61
C HIS A 104 30.76 32.11 27.77
N TYR A 105 31.04 33.38 27.46
CA TYR A 105 31.15 34.41 28.47
C TYR A 105 30.21 35.57 28.15
N TRP A 106 29.60 36.12 29.20
CA TRP A 106 28.92 37.41 29.12
C TRP A 106 29.96 38.52 28.92
N THR A 107 29.72 39.40 27.94
CA THR A 107 30.58 40.55 27.65
C THR A 107 29.97 41.86 28.16
N SER A 108 28.65 41.87 28.40
CA SER A 108 27.87 42.95 28.99
C SER A 108 26.67 42.33 29.72
N ARG A 109 25.81 43.19 30.33
CA ARG A 109 24.51 42.78 30.86
C ARG A 109 23.40 42.79 29.81
N ASP A 110 23.73 43.12 28.55
CA ASP A 110 22.76 43.08 27.48
C ASP A 110 22.30 41.64 27.24
N PRO A 111 21.02 41.48 26.84
CA PRO A 111 20.52 40.17 26.47
C PRO A 111 21.33 39.51 25.31
N ILE A 112 21.57 38.22 25.40
CA ILE A 112 22.23 37.45 24.35
C ILE A 112 21.24 36.56 23.62
N THR A 113 21.51 36.25 22.34
CA THR A 113 20.73 35.26 21.58
C THR A 113 21.44 33.92 21.63
N VAL A 114 20.71 32.90 22.07
CA VAL A 114 21.23 31.55 22.28
C VAL A 114 20.32 30.53 21.59
N SER A 115 20.96 29.51 21.00
CA SER A 115 20.27 28.28 20.57
C SER A 115 20.93 27.08 21.26
N ALA A 116 20.15 26.07 21.60
CA ALA A 116 20.66 24.83 22.14
C ALA A 116 19.85 23.63 21.63
N TRP A 117 20.49 22.45 21.56
CA TRP A 117 19.83 21.23 21.07
C TRP A 117 20.42 19.94 21.62
N TRP A 118 19.63 18.89 21.58
CA TRP A 118 20.00 17.51 21.85
C TRP A 118 19.13 16.61 20.94
N PRO A 119 19.66 15.51 20.38
CA PRO A 119 21.01 14.97 20.54
C PRO A 119 22.08 15.79 19.80
N LEU A 120 23.34 15.57 20.17
CA LEU A 120 24.49 16.09 19.46
C LEU A 120 24.81 15.20 18.27
N ASP A 121 25.39 15.77 17.21
CA ASP A 121 26.06 15.00 16.16
C ASP A 121 27.51 14.72 16.61
N ASP A 122 27.85 13.45 16.78
CA ASP A 122 29.18 13.03 17.23
C ASP A 122 30.30 13.45 16.25
N THR A 123 29.93 13.77 15.01
CA THR A 123 30.89 14.15 13.96
C THR A 123 31.03 15.66 13.82
N ASP A 124 29.99 16.43 14.09
CA ASP A 124 29.97 17.90 13.96
C ASP A 124 28.95 18.55 14.89
N ILE A 125 29.36 18.88 16.10
CA ILE A 125 28.51 19.56 17.10
C ILE A 125 28.12 20.99 16.69
N THR A 126 28.76 21.59 15.67
CA THR A 126 28.51 22.98 15.27
C THR A 126 27.20 23.15 14.52
N ARG A 127 26.56 22.08 14.12
CA ARG A 127 25.30 22.05 13.38
C ARG A 127 24.27 21.24 14.13
N MET A 128 23.07 21.79 14.24
CA MET A 128 21.93 21.03 14.73
C MET A 128 21.57 19.96 13.70
N PRO A 129 21.56 18.66 14.08
CA PRO A 129 21.26 17.59 13.15
C PRO A 129 19.78 17.65 12.69
N ALA A 130 19.48 17.00 11.58
CA ALA A 130 18.11 16.73 11.16
C ALA A 130 17.45 15.75 12.13
N VAL A 131 16.15 15.90 12.33
CA VAL A 131 15.39 14.97 13.18
C VAL A 131 15.39 13.59 12.56
N LYS A 132 15.88 12.60 13.29
CA LYS A 132 15.89 11.20 12.89
C LYS A 132 15.52 10.32 14.07
N VAL A 133 14.59 9.38 13.86
CA VAL A 133 14.12 8.44 14.89
C VAL A 133 14.57 7.02 14.55
N ALA A 134 14.60 6.13 15.54
CA ALA A 134 14.87 4.71 15.32
C ALA A 134 13.70 4.01 14.62
N GLU A 135 13.98 3.08 13.72
CA GLU A 135 12.97 2.21 13.09
C GLU A 135 12.37 1.23 14.11
N ASP A 136 13.20 0.64 14.93
CA ASP A 136 12.78 -0.23 16.02
C ASP A 136 12.84 0.53 17.35
N GLN A 137 11.68 0.99 17.81
CA GLN A 137 11.50 1.62 19.12
C GLN A 137 10.89 0.67 20.15
N SER A 138 10.86 -0.64 19.89
CA SER A 138 10.26 -1.63 20.80
C SER A 138 10.92 -1.67 22.19
N LYS A 139 12.18 -1.25 22.27
CA LYS A 139 12.90 -1.11 23.55
C LYS A 139 12.81 0.32 24.07
N LEU A 140 12.66 0.43 25.39
CA LEU A 140 12.57 1.71 26.08
C LEU A 140 13.73 2.67 25.70
N ALA A 141 14.95 2.19 25.64
CA ALA A 141 16.11 3.00 25.33
C ALA A 141 16.05 3.56 23.89
N ASP A 142 15.65 2.75 22.91
CA ASP A 142 15.56 3.17 21.51
C ASP A 142 14.40 4.17 21.30
N PHE A 143 13.28 3.99 22.01
CA PHE A 143 12.17 4.95 22.07
C PHE A 143 12.63 6.28 22.68
N GLN A 144 13.31 6.27 23.84
CA GLN A 144 13.80 7.45 24.53
C GLN A 144 14.85 8.22 23.71
N ASN A 145 15.78 7.49 23.08
CA ASN A 145 16.84 8.07 22.25
C ASN A 145 16.33 8.58 20.88
N SER A 146 15.09 8.31 20.52
CA SER A 146 14.45 8.86 19.33
C SER A 146 13.91 10.27 19.53
N ASP A 147 13.95 10.82 20.75
CA ASP A 147 13.52 12.19 20.98
C ASP A 147 14.58 13.19 20.50
N PHE A 148 14.10 14.35 20.11
CA PHE A 148 14.91 15.48 19.69
C PHE A 148 14.33 16.75 20.30
N ILE A 149 15.15 17.51 21.07
CA ILE A 149 14.73 18.75 21.72
C ILE A 149 15.61 19.91 21.30
N SER A 150 15.03 21.10 21.17
CA SER A 150 15.77 22.33 20.90
C SER A 150 15.17 23.55 21.56
N ALA A 151 16.01 24.56 21.76
CA ALA A 151 15.64 25.93 22.04
C ALA A 151 16.36 26.79 21.00
N GLU A 152 15.62 27.47 20.11
CA GLU A 152 16.23 28.14 18.97
C GLU A 152 16.07 29.66 19.05
N ASN A 153 17.19 30.38 18.87
CA ASN A 153 17.25 31.84 18.76
C ASN A 153 16.50 32.58 19.90
N GLN A 154 16.58 32.04 21.12
CA GLN A 154 15.92 32.64 22.27
C GLN A 154 16.80 33.76 22.88
N THR A 155 16.14 34.81 23.33
CA THR A 155 16.77 35.87 24.10
C THR A 155 16.96 35.43 25.55
N VAL A 156 18.17 35.51 26.04
CA VAL A 156 18.55 35.14 27.41
C VAL A 156 19.07 36.36 28.12
N GLU A 157 18.44 36.67 29.25
CA GLU A 157 18.77 37.83 30.11
C GLU A 157 19.89 37.46 31.07
N PHE A 158 20.79 38.44 31.38
CA PHE A 158 21.89 38.23 32.29
C PHE A 158 21.44 37.88 33.72
N ASP A 159 20.38 38.55 34.20
CA ASP A 159 19.89 38.39 35.56
C ASP A 159 18.95 37.18 35.76
N ASP A 160 18.39 36.61 34.68
CA ASP A 160 17.57 35.38 34.68
C ASP A 160 17.88 34.53 33.44
N PRO A 161 19.06 33.92 33.38
CA PRO A 161 19.48 33.14 32.19
C PRO A 161 18.71 31.83 32.05
N LYS A 162 17.77 31.82 31.11
CA LYS A 162 16.80 30.74 30.93
C LYS A 162 16.55 30.40 29.47
N LEU A 163 16.47 29.12 29.16
CA LEU A 163 16.07 28.59 27.87
C LEU A 163 14.86 27.68 28.02
N THR A 164 13.91 27.80 27.10
CA THR A 164 12.74 26.95 27.03
C THR A 164 12.89 25.99 25.84
N PHE A 165 13.07 24.71 26.11
CA PHE A 165 13.18 23.67 25.10
C PHE A 165 11.81 23.18 24.65
N THR A 166 11.74 22.76 23.39
CA THR A 166 10.57 22.11 22.79
C THR A 166 10.98 20.85 22.07
N HIS A 167 10.08 19.87 22.00
CA HIS A 167 10.30 18.66 21.22
C HIS A 167 10.24 18.96 19.72
N ARG A 168 11.13 18.36 18.95
CA ARG A 168 11.20 18.46 17.49
C ARG A 168 10.63 17.23 16.81
N THR A 169 10.32 16.19 17.57
CA THR A 169 9.61 15.01 17.15
C THR A 169 8.11 15.16 17.37
N ALA A 170 7.30 14.36 16.70
CA ALA A 170 5.90 14.11 17.04
C ALA A 170 5.80 12.79 17.82
N ARG A 171 4.90 12.72 18.81
CA ARG A 171 4.65 11.52 19.60
C ARG A 171 3.30 10.92 19.23
N VAL A 172 3.27 9.65 18.82
CA VAL A 172 2.04 8.92 18.52
C VAL A 172 1.83 7.86 19.59
N ALA A 173 0.70 7.94 20.29
CA ALA A 173 0.25 6.99 21.30
C ALA A 173 -0.97 6.24 20.79
N ILE A 174 -1.00 4.92 20.93
CA ILE A 174 -2.05 4.04 20.42
C ILE A 174 -2.56 3.19 21.58
N GLU A 175 -3.84 3.29 21.87
CA GLU A 175 -4.53 2.44 22.85
C GLU A 175 -5.40 1.43 22.08
N LEU A 176 -5.08 0.14 22.21
CA LEU A 176 -5.85 -0.92 21.59
C LEU A 176 -7.01 -1.37 22.47
N LYS A 177 -8.17 -1.61 21.86
CA LYS A 177 -9.33 -2.24 22.49
C LYS A 177 -9.75 -3.48 21.74
N PRO A 178 -10.18 -4.56 22.43
CA PRO A 178 -10.75 -5.71 21.76
C PRO A 178 -12.11 -5.34 21.16
N GLY A 179 -12.35 -5.80 19.93
CA GLY A 179 -13.59 -5.64 19.20
C GLY A 179 -14.22 -6.98 18.85
N THR A 180 -15.06 -7.01 17.81
CA THR A 180 -15.74 -8.22 17.36
C THR A 180 -14.73 -9.29 16.92
N GLY A 181 -14.83 -10.49 17.50
CA GLY A 181 -13.94 -11.62 17.21
C GLY A 181 -12.69 -11.71 18.10
N PHE A 182 -12.41 -10.71 18.93
CA PHE A 182 -11.32 -10.74 19.92
C PHE A 182 -11.84 -10.52 21.33
N THR A 183 -11.37 -11.31 22.27
CA THR A 183 -11.67 -11.14 23.71
C THR A 183 -10.57 -10.37 24.44
N SER A 184 -9.39 -10.27 23.84
CA SER A 184 -8.23 -9.52 24.32
C SER A 184 -7.39 -9.06 23.13
N VAL A 185 -6.58 -8.03 23.34
CA VAL A 185 -5.54 -7.56 22.42
C VAL A 185 -4.13 -7.86 22.94
N ASP A 186 -4.03 -8.72 23.95
CA ASP A 186 -2.75 -9.15 24.52
C ASP A 186 -1.90 -9.85 23.45
N GLY A 187 -0.62 -9.51 23.40
CA GLY A 187 0.31 -10.07 22.43
C GLY A 187 0.25 -9.41 21.05
N ALA A 188 -0.49 -8.30 20.89
CA ALA A 188 -0.45 -7.53 19.68
C ALA A 188 0.94 -6.91 19.45
N THR A 189 1.36 -6.85 18.18
CA THR A 189 2.49 -6.03 17.74
C THR A 189 1.94 -4.84 16.97
N VAL A 190 2.40 -3.64 17.32
CA VAL A 190 1.92 -2.39 16.68
C VAL A 190 3.08 -1.69 16.00
N SER A 191 2.85 -1.18 14.80
CA SER A 191 3.81 -0.38 14.05
C SER A 191 3.12 0.81 13.39
N LEU A 192 3.85 1.91 13.24
CA LEU A 192 3.46 3.00 12.35
C LEU A 192 4.06 2.72 10.98
N VAL A 193 3.26 2.83 9.93
CA VAL A 193 3.67 2.53 8.55
C VAL A 193 3.42 3.72 7.63
N SER A 194 3.95 3.69 6.41
CA SER A 194 3.91 4.81 5.45
C SER A 194 4.52 6.10 6.00
N LEU A 195 5.51 5.97 6.87
CA LEU A 195 6.29 7.04 7.46
C LEU A 195 7.76 6.90 7.05
N SER A 196 8.54 7.93 7.32
CA SER A 196 10.00 7.91 7.21
C SER A 196 10.61 8.23 8.58
N THR A 197 11.75 7.62 8.88
CA THR A 197 12.50 7.94 10.10
C THR A 197 13.19 9.29 10.03
N ASP A 198 13.39 9.82 8.82
CA ASP A 198 14.15 11.04 8.51
C ASP A 198 13.54 11.91 7.39
N ASN A 199 12.29 11.64 6.99
CA ASN A 199 11.56 12.25 5.87
C ASN A 199 12.11 11.93 4.46
N GLU A 200 12.95 10.90 4.30
CA GLU A 200 13.49 10.55 2.98
C GLU A 200 12.82 9.31 2.39
N ASN A 201 12.86 8.17 3.09
CA ASN A 201 12.33 6.90 2.58
C ASN A 201 11.27 6.32 3.52
N PRO A 202 10.11 5.90 3.01
CA PRO A 202 9.10 5.23 3.82
C PRO A 202 9.64 3.95 4.46
N THR A 203 9.42 3.81 5.76
CA THR A 203 9.76 2.61 6.54
C THR A 203 8.75 2.41 7.66
N ALA A 204 8.63 1.19 8.19
CA ALA A 204 7.81 0.94 9.35
C ALA A 204 8.58 1.32 10.63
N ILE A 205 7.90 2.00 11.55
CA ILE A 205 8.42 2.30 12.88
C ILE A 205 7.74 1.36 13.88
N GLN A 206 8.49 0.44 14.47
CA GLN A 206 7.98 -0.45 15.50
C GLN A 206 7.82 0.31 16.81
N THR A 207 6.63 0.20 17.43
CA THR A 207 6.29 1.00 18.62
C THR A 207 6.86 0.38 19.91
N TYR A 208 7.08 1.24 20.91
CA TYR A 208 7.31 0.84 22.30
C TYR A 208 6.00 0.42 22.94
N HIS A 209 5.98 -0.76 23.59
CA HIS A 209 4.85 -1.20 24.40
C HIS A 209 4.95 -0.59 25.79
N ALA A 210 4.20 0.49 26.02
CA ALA A 210 4.31 1.29 27.24
C ALA A 210 3.73 0.56 28.47
N SER A 211 2.48 0.11 28.41
CA SER A 211 1.83 -0.69 29.45
C SER A 211 0.44 -1.16 29.00
N GLY A 212 -0.01 -2.32 29.46
CA GLY A 212 -1.34 -2.84 29.13
C GLY A 212 -1.56 -2.92 27.62
N ASN A 213 -2.51 -2.18 27.10
CA ASN A 213 -2.84 -2.12 25.66
C ASN A 213 -2.29 -0.86 24.97
N SER A 214 -1.36 -0.15 25.61
CA SER A 214 -0.85 1.14 25.15
C SER A 214 0.51 0.98 24.47
N TYR A 215 0.63 1.54 23.29
CA TYR A 215 1.82 1.53 22.43
C TYR A 215 2.18 2.95 22.03
N GLU A 216 3.47 3.27 21.94
CA GLU A 216 3.93 4.61 21.62
C GLU A 216 5.12 4.59 20.66
N ALA A 217 5.21 5.62 19.81
CA ALA A 217 6.38 5.87 18.98
C ALA A 217 6.62 7.37 18.80
N LEU A 218 7.87 7.71 18.56
CA LEU A 218 8.30 9.02 18.10
C LEU A 218 8.51 9.00 16.58
N THR A 219 8.14 10.08 15.91
CA THR A 219 8.31 10.25 14.47
C THR A 219 8.96 11.59 14.16
N ALA A 220 9.70 11.68 13.05
CA ALA A 220 10.00 12.97 12.46
C ALA A 220 8.70 13.65 12.01
N PRO A 221 8.59 15.00 12.06
CA PRO A 221 7.41 15.71 11.57
C PRO A 221 7.19 15.44 10.09
N GLN A 222 6.00 14.93 9.74
CA GLN A 222 5.66 14.53 8.37
C GLN A 222 4.16 14.36 8.21
N THR A 223 3.70 14.09 6.99
CA THR A 223 2.28 13.88 6.69
C THR A 223 2.07 12.47 6.15
N VAL A 224 1.11 11.76 6.72
CA VAL A 224 0.55 10.53 6.14
C VAL A 224 -0.64 10.94 5.28
N ALA A 225 -0.60 10.62 3.99
CA ALA A 225 -1.68 10.99 3.08
C ALA A 225 -2.96 10.19 3.39
N LYS A 226 -4.09 10.78 3.09
CA LYS A 226 -5.40 10.14 3.13
C LYS A 226 -5.38 8.79 2.42
N GLY A 227 -5.90 7.75 3.07
CA GLY A 227 -6.02 6.39 2.52
C GLY A 227 -4.76 5.54 2.61
N GLU A 228 -3.59 6.13 2.93
CA GLU A 228 -2.38 5.36 3.17
C GLU A 228 -2.46 4.60 4.50
N PRO A 229 -1.91 3.38 4.60
CA PRO A 229 -1.87 2.66 5.87
C PRO A 229 -1.03 3.46 6.88
N PHE A 230 -1.56 3.70 8.07
CA PHE A 230 -0.87 4.49 9.10
C PHE A 230 -0.52 3.67 10.35
N ILE A 231 -1.48 2.93 10.90
CA ILE A 231 -1.25 2.05 12.05
C ILE A 231 -1.43 0.60 11.59
N ARG A 232 -0.43 -0.23 11.80
CA ARG A 232 -0.47 -1.67 11.57
C ARG A 232 -0.52 -2.39 12.91
N VAL A 233 -1.47 -3.31 13.07
CA VAL A 233 -1.61 -4.17 14.24
C VAL A 233 -1.54 -5.63 13.80
N GLU A 234 -0.64 -6.40 14.38
CA GLU A 234 -0.55 -7.85 14.19
C GLU A 234 -1.08 -8.53 15.44
N LEU A 235 -2.11 -9.35 15.32
CA LEU A 235 -2.76 -10.04 16.43
C LEU A 235 -3.41 -11.35 15.97
N GLY A 236 -3.17 -12.42 16.70
CA GLY A 236 -3.81 -13.72 16.45
C GLY A 236 -3.50 -14.33 15.08
N GLY A 237 -2.34 -13.99 14.48
CA GLY A 237 -1.95 -14.42 13.14
C GLY A 237 -2.52 -13.57 12.00
N GLY A 238 -3.33 -12.55 12.31
CA GLY A 238 -3.84 -11.57 11.35
C GLY A 238 -3.04 -10.26 11.40
N THR A 239 -3.00 -9.55 10.27
CA THR A 239 -2.43 -8.21 10.14
C THR A 239 -3.52 -7.23 9.76
N PHE A 240 -3.67 -6.17 10.55
CA PHE A 240 -4.75 -5.19 10.42
C PHE A 240 -4.14 -3.80 10.21
N TYR A 241 -4.76 -2.99 9.33
CA TYR A 241 -4.31 -1.63 9.03
C TYR A 241 -5.40 -0.61 9.33
N PHE A 242 -5.02 0.49 9.97
CA PHE A 242 -5.83 1.70 10.03
C PHE A 242 -5.35 2.67 8.95
N ARG A 243 -6.29 3.18 8.13
CA ARG A 243 -6.07 4.13 7.06
C ARG A 243 -6.86 5.41 7.36
N PRO A 244 -6.20 6.57 7.50
CA PRO A 244 -6.90 7.81 7.81
C PRO A 244 -7.75 8.30 6.63
N GLN A 245 -8.90 8.88 6.92
CA GLN A 245 -9.80 9.47 5.91
C GLN A 245 -9.39 10.87 5.46
N ASN A 246 -8.51 11.52 6.22
CA ASN A 246 -7.90 12.80 5.90
C ASN A 246 -6.39 12.68 6.09
N ASP A 247 -5.64 13.61 5.49
CA ASP A 247 -4.21 13.69 5.75
C ASP A 247 -3.94 13.84 7.24
N VAL A 248 -3.02 13.05 7.78
CA VAL A 248 -2.54 13.15 9.17
C VAL A 248 -1.23 13.92 9.17
N VAL A 249 -1.28 15.16 9.64
CA VAL A 249 -0.09 16.01 9.77
C VAL A 249 0.51 15.82 11.16
N LEU A 250 1.66 15.17 11.23
CA LEU A 250 2.41 14.96 12.47
C LEU A 250 3.39 16.12 12.66
N GLU A 251 3.04 17.04 13.54
CA GLU A 251 3.80 18.26 13.82
C GLU A 251 4.74 18.08 15.01
N ALA A 252 5.86 18.76 14.97
CA ALA A 252 6.83 18.83 16.08
C ALA A 252 6.17 19.29 17.38
N GLY A 253 6.49 18.64 18.50
CA GLY A 253 5.99 18.99 19.83
C GLY A 253 4.54 18.63 20.10
N ASN A 254 3.87 17.93 19.17
CA ASN A 254 2.51 17.45 19.37
C ASN A 254 2.46 15.97 19.75
N ARG A 255 1.49 15.60 20.57
CA ARG A 255 1.14 14.23 20.91
C ARG A 255 -0.21 13.88 20.29
N TYR A 256 -0.25 12.79 19.54
CA TYR A 256 -1.42 12.22 18.88
C TYR A 256 -1.80 10.94 19.61
N THR A 257 -3.00 10.88 20.17
CA THR A 257 -3.47 9.68 20.87
C THR A 257 -4.63 9.08 20.10
N TYR A 258 -4.45 7.83 19.64
CA TYR A 258 -5.43 7.05 18.89
C TYR A 258 -5.98 5.94 19.77
N THR A 259 -7.30 5.86 19.92
CA THR A 259 -7.96 4.70 20.51
C THR A 259 -8.50 3.83 19.38
N VAL A 260 -7.92 2.65 19.21
CA VAL A 260 -8.17 1.76 18.07
C VAL A 260 -8.78 0.45 18.56
N LYS A 261 -9.95 0.09 18.02
CA LYS A 261 -10.60 -1.19 18.28
C LYS A 261 -10.16 -2.20 17.23
N VAL A 262 -9.67 -3.37 17.66
CA VAL A 262 -9.23 -4.46 16.80
C VAL A 262 -10.37 -5.44 16.62
N ASN A 263 -10.94 -5.50 15.41
CA ASN A 263 -11.98 -6.47 15.05
C ASN A 263 -11.38 -7.55 14.13
N ALA A 264 -11.98 -8.72 14.07
CA ALA A 264 -11.57 -9.77 13.15
C ALA A 264 -11.65 -9.34 11.66
N THR A 265 -12.40 -8.27 11.38
CA THR A 265 -12.60 -7.69 10.03
C THR A 265 -11.80 -6.42 9.77
N GLY A 266 -10.99 -5.93 10.71
CA GLY A 266 -10.20 -4.70 10.53
C GLY A 266 -10.09 -3.84 11.79
N LEU A 267 -9.47 -2.67 11.66
CA LEU A 267 -9.32 -1.69 12.74
C LEU A 267 -10.40 -0.61 12.67
N THR A 268 -11.01 -0.31 13.81
CA THR A 268 -11.93 0.81 13.99
C THR A 268 -11.31 1.88 14.87
N LEU A 269 -11.29 3.14 14.44
CA LEU A 269 -10.90 4.24 15.29
C LEU A 269 -12.09 4.64 16.19
N GLU A 270 -11.90 4.57 17.52
CA GLU A 270 -12.89 5.06 18.48
C GLU A 270 -12.68 6.53 18.88
N GLY A 271 -11.46 7.04 18.69
CA GLY A 271 -11.14 8.44 18.98
C GLY A 271 -9.70 8.79 18.62
N CYS A 272 -9.48 10.05 18.30
CA CYS A 272 -8.17 10.65 18.15
C CYS A 272 -8.14 11.98 18.91
N THR A 273 -7.12 12.18 19.73
CA THR A 273 -6.89 13.42 20.45
C THR A 273 -5.53 13.97 20.06
N ILE A 274 -5.48 15.25 19.67
CA ILE A 274 -4.25 15.96 19.35
C ILE A 274 -4.03 17.00 20.44
N GLY A 275 -2.88 16.96 21.10
CA GLY A 275 -2.51 17.91 22.15
C GLY A 275 -1.05 18.31 22.04
N GLY A 276 -0.72 19.51 22.55
CA GLY A 276 0.67 19.88 22.72
C GLY A 276 1.35 18.94 23.72
N TRP A 277 2.58 18.56 23.42
CA TRP A 277 3.36 17.66 24.29
C TRP A 277 3.61 18.27 25.66
N ALA A 278 3.75 19.60 25.70
CA ALA A 278 3.98 20.35 26.92
C ALA A 278 2.71 20.95 27.57
N ASN A 279 1.57 20.98 26.89
CA ASN A 279 0.31 21.55 27.41
C ASN A 279 -0.84 20.67 26.94
N GLY A 280 -1.54 20.03 27.86
CA GLY A 280 -2.73 19.23 27.58
C GLY A 280 -3.90 20.06 27.06
N GLY A 281 -3.94 20.32 25.78
CA GLY A 281 -5.09 20.88 25.07
C GLY A 281 -5.36 19.99 23.86
N GLY A 282 -6.53 19.37 23.81
CA GLY A 282 -6.91 18.50 22.70
C GLY A 282 -7.98 19.13 21.84
N GLU A 283 -7.85 19.01 20.52
CA GLU A 283 -8.98 19.09 19.61
C GLU A 283 -9.45 17.69 19.30
N GLU A 284 -10.76 17.43 19.41
CA GLU A 284 -11.36 16.15 19.06
C GLU A 284 -11.54 16.10 17.53
N GLY A 285 -10.77 15.27 16.87
CA GLY A 285 -10.98 14.89 15.48
C GLY A 285 -11.59 13.50 15.40
N ALA A 286 -12.80 13.37 14.85
CA ALA A 286 -13.36 12.09 14.50
C ALA A 286 -12.75 11.63 13.15
N ALA A 287 -11.98 10.56 13.15
CA ALA A 287 -11.66 9.85 11.91
C ALA A 287 -12.77 8.80 11.69
N GLU A 288 -13.41 8.84 10.52
CA GLU A 288 -14.37 7.82 10.13
C GLU A 288 -13.64 6.53 9.74
N GLU A 289 -14.27 5.39 10.10
CA GLU A 289 -13.79 4.04 9.82
C GLU A 289 -13.67 3.80 8.31
N GLN A 290 -12.50 3.43 7.82
CA GLN A 290 -12.40 2.79 6.52
C GLN A 290 -12.52 1.28 6.75
N GLN A 291 -13.70 0.74 6.45
CA GLN A 291 -13.95 -0.70 6.45
C GLN A 291 -13.17 -1.36 5.30
N ASP A 292 -12.67 -2.58 5.50
CA ASP A 292 -12.07 -3.36 4.42
C ASP A 292 -13.10 -3.72 3.35
N TYR A 293 -14.34 -3.93 3.78
CA TYR A 293 -15.52 -4.15 2.93
C TYR A 293 -16.82 -3.85 3.68
N THR A 294 -17.91 -3.66 2.93
CA THR A 294 -19.28 -3.67 3.47
C THR A 294 -20.09 -4.74 2.77
N TYR A 295 -21.02 -5.37 3.48
CA TYR A 295 -21.91 -6.38 2.93
C TYR A 295 -23.37 -5.97 3.06
N ASP A 296 -24.04 -5.84 1.91
CA ASP A 296 -25.50 -5.62 1.84
C ASP A 296 -26.21 -6.96 1.66
N THR A 297 -26.91 -7.38 2.70
CA THR A 297 -27.68 -8.64 2.71
C THR A 297 -28.88 -8.60 1.77
N THR A 298 -29.37 -7.42 1.40
CA THR A 298 -30.56 -7.27 0.51
C THR A 298 -30.20 -7.57 -0.93
N THR A 299 -29.04 -7.10 -1.38
CA THR A 299 -28.55 -7.27 -2.75
C THR A 299 -27.53 -8.39 -2.87
N ASN A 300 -27.17 -9.05 -1.78
CA ASN A 300 -26.07 -10.03 -1.69
C ASN A 300 -24.78 -9.47 -2.26
N THR A 301 -24.44 -8.22 -1.93
CA THR A 301 -23.31 -7.50 -2.53
C THR A 301 -22.31 -7.10 -1.47
N THR A 302 -21.04 -7.43 -1.72
CA THR A 302 -19.90 -6.95 -0.95
C THR A 302 -19.20 -5.83 -1.73
N THR A 303 -19.14 -4.65 -1.13
CA THR A 303 -18.34 -3.52 -1.61
C THR A 303 -16.97 -3.60 -0.97
N VAL A 304 -15.93 -3.70 -1.77
CA VAL A 304 -14.54 -3.92 -1.34
C VAL A 304 -13.75 -2.63 -1.45
N TYR A 305 -13.06 -2.27 -0.37
CA TYR A 305 -12.28 -1.04 -0.26
C TYR A 305 -10.76 -1.29 -0.20
N THR A 306 -10.34 -2.49 0.24
CA THR A 306 -8.93 -2.83 0.46
C THR A 306 -8.59 -4.24 0.00
N VAL A 307 -7.29 -4.56 -0.05
CA VAL A 307 -6.80 -5.91 -0.36
C VAL A 307 -7.31 -6.95 0.66
N ASN A 308 -7.39 -6.59 1.94
CA ASN A 308 -7.90 -7.51 2.97
C ASN A 308 -9.38 -7.83 2.75
N GLY A 309 -10.18 -6.81 2.36
CA GLY A 309 -11.57 -7.02 1.99
C GLY A 309 -11.72 -7.97 0.80
N LEU A 310 -10.88 -7.82 -0.22
CA LEU A 310 -10.88 -8.69 -1.38
C LEU A 310 -10.49 -10.14 -1.02
N MET A 311 -9.44 -10.32 -0.22
CA MET A 311 -9.01 -11.64 0.25
C MET A 311 -10.09 -12.32 1.10
N HIS A 312 -10.74 -11.56 1.99
CA HIS A 312 -11.82 -12.10 2.82
C HIS A 312 -13.01 -12.57 2.00
N VAL A 313 -13.44 -11.79 1.00
CA VAL A 313 -14.56 -12.19 0.12
C VAL A 313 -14.19 -13.41 -0.73
N ALA A 314 -12.96 -13.51 -1.19
CA ALA A 314 -12.46 -14.70 -1.88
C ALA A 314 -12.58 -15.96 -1.00
N GLU A 315 -12.22 -15.84 0.28
CA GLU A 315 -12.38 -16.92 1.25
C GLU A 315 -13.86 -17.29 1.48
N LEU A 316 -14.76 -16.32 1.60
CA LEU A 316 -16.20 -16.57 1.75
C LEU A 316 -16.77 -17.35 0.56
N VAL A 317 -16.41 -16.97 -0.68
CA VAL A 317 -16.83 -17.69 -1.90
C VAL A 317 -16.29 -19.11 -1.88
N ASN A 318 -15.02 -19.29 -1.58
CA ASN A 318 -14.37 -20.61 -1.54
C ASN A 318 -14.89 -21.51 -0.42
N ASN A 319 -15.56 -20.94 0.59
CA ASN A 319 -16.26 -21.64 1.68
C ASN A 319 -17.77 -21.80 1.41
N GLY A 320 -18.25 -21.55 0.20
CA GLY A 320 -19.63 -21.87 -0.23
C GLY A 320 -20.56 -20.68 -0.46
N ALA A 321 -20.12 -19.43 -0.22
CA ALA A 321 -20.91 -18.23 -0.50
C ALA A 321 -20.79 -17.81 -2.00
N THR A 322 -21.00 -18.73 -2.90
CA THR A 322 -20.65 -18.62 -4.33
C THR A 322 -21.39 -17.54 -5.12
N GLY A 323 -22.54 -17.08 -4.66
CA GLY A 323 -23.37 -16.08 -5.33
C GLY A 323 -23.18 -14.64 -4.82
N ILE A 324 -22.17 -14.36 -4.00
CA ILE A 324 -21.88 -13.00 -3.54
C ILE A 324 -21.44 -12.12 -4.73
N ASN A 325 -22.07 -10.95 -4.90
CA ASN A 325 -21.57 -9.93 -5.80
C ASN A 325 -20.43 -9.16 -5.15
N ILE A 326 -19.37 -8.88 -5.92
CA ILE A 326 -18.18 -8.17 -5.47
C ILE A 326 -18.04 -6.89 -6.29
N ILE A 327 -17.91 -5.72 -5.62
CA ILE A 327 -17.72 -4.43 -6.27
C ILE A 327 -16.46 -3.78 -5.72
N LEU A 328 -15.49 -3.47 -6.59
CA LEU A 328 -14.33 -2.69 -6.21
C LEU A 328 -14.66 -1.19 -6.20
N THR A 329 -14.11 -0.46 -5.26
CA THR A 329 -14.23 1.01 -5.14
C THR A 329 -12.90 1.73 -5.10
N ALA A 330 -11.79 1.00 -5.15
CA ALA A 330 -10.44 1.51 -5.20
C ALA A 330 -9.53 0.54 -5.95
N ASP A 331 -8.42 1.04 -6.43
CA ASP A 331 -7.34 0.21 -6.94
C ASP A 331 -6.73 -0.62 -5.80
N ILE A 332 -6.37 -1.86 -6.10
CA ILE A 332 -5.86 -2.81 -5.12
C ILE A 332 -4.47 -3.27 -5.53
N THR A 333 -3.50 -3.12 -4.64
CA THR A 333 -2.17 -3.71 -4.82
C THR A 333 -2.03 -4.91 -3.89
N LEU A 334 -1.78 -6.08 -4.48
CA LEU A 334 -1.52 -7.29 -3.71
C LEU A 334 -0.09 -7.26 -3.13
N PRO A 335 0.13 -7.84 -1.94
CA PRO A 335 1.45 -7.83 -1.30
C PRO A 335 2.47 -8.58 -2.15
N GLU A 336 3.70 -8.09 -2.19
CA GLU A 336 4.82 -8.81 -2.81
C GLU A 336 5.10 -10.11 -2.04
N VAL A 337 5.47 -11.16 -2.77
CA VAL A 337 5.82 -12.46 -2.18
C VAL A 337 7.19 -12.92 -2.68
N ALA A 338 7.82 -13.82 -1.93
CA ALA A 338 9.08 -14.42 -2.34
C ALA A 338 8.94 -15.24 -3.63
N GLU A 339 10.06 -15.44 -4.33
CA GLU A 339 10.09 -16.29 -5.53
C GLU A 339 9.57 -17.70 -5.21
N GLY A 340 8.59 -18.15 -5.97
CA GLY A 340 7.95 -19.46 -5.79
C GLY A 340 6.70 -19.45 -4.90
N GLU A 341 6.35 -18.34 -4.27
CA GLU A 341 5.15 -18.20 -3.45
C GLU A 341 3.97 -17.58 -4.22
N SER A 342 2.79 -17.61 -3.62
CA SER A 342 1.56 -17.01 -4.16
C SER A 342 0.98 -16.01 -3.16
N ASN A 343 0.50 -14.86 -3.66
CA ASN A 343 -0.23 -13.88 -2.86
C ASN A 343 -1.75 -13.97 -3.04
N TRP A 344 -2.22 -14.94 -3.84
CA TRP A 344 -3.63 -15.07 -4.17
C TRP A 344 -4.09 -16.53 -4.18
N THR A 345 -5.32 -16.73 -3.68
CA THR A 345 -6.07 -17.97 -3.91
C THR A 345 -7.24 -17.64 -4.84
N PRO A 346 -7.37 -18.29 -5.99
CA PRO A 346 -8.45 -18.03 -6.95
C PRO A 346 -9.85 -18.04 -6.33
N ILE A 347 -10.68 -17.08 -6.71
CA ILE A 347 -12.11 -17.05 -6.32
C ILE A 347 -12.85 -18.15 -7.10
N GLY A 348 -13.54 -19.02 -6.40
CA GLY A 348 -14.22 -20.16 -6.99
C GLY A 348 -13.27 -21.29 -7.38
N ASN A 349 -13.70 -22.49 -7.12
CA ASN A 349 -12.96 -23.72 -7.39
C ASN A 349 -13.91 -24.81 -7.94
N TYR A 350 -13.45 -26.05 -8.04
CA TYR A 350 -14.27 -27.16 -8.57
C TYR A 350 -15.53 -27.40 -7.72
N ASP A 351 -15.42 -27.33 -6.40
CA ASP A 351 -16.53 -27.61 -5.47
C ASP A 351 -17.43 -26.38 -5.25
N ASN A 352 -16.86 -25.19 -5.36
CA ASN A 352 -17.52 -23.91 -5.10
C ASN A 352 -17.34 -22.97 -6.29
N THR A 353 -18.07 -23.23 -7.36
CA THR A 353 -18.06 -22.42 -8.59
C THR A 353 -18.64 -21.04 -8.34
N TYR A 354 -17.92 -19.97 -8.70
CA TYR A 354 -18.40 -18.60 -8.50
C TYR A 354 -19.52 -18.24 -9.47
N THR A 355 -20.66 -17.82 -8.94
CA THR A 355 -21.87 -17.48 -9.72
C THR A 355 -22.34 -16.05 -9.52
N GLY A 356 -21.63 -15.26 -8.70
CA GLY A 356 -21.89 -13.85 -8.49
C GLY A 356 -21.31 -12.96 -9.59
N THR A 357 -21.50 -11.65 -9.44
CA THR A 357 -20.90 -10.63 -10.31
C THR A 357 -19.68 -10.04 -9.64
N PHE A 358 -18.52 -10.10 -10.32
CA PHE A 358 -17.34 -9.34 -9.96
C PHE A 358 -17.29 -8.07 -10.83
N GLU A 359 -17.59 -6.92 -10.22
CA GLU A 359 -17.55 -5.62 -10.85
C GLU A 359 -16.27 -4.87 -10.44
N GLY A 360 -15.35 -4.73 -11.38
CA GLY A 360 -14.10 -4.00 -11.16
C GLY A 360 -14.29 -2.48 -11.13
N ASN A 361 -15.41 -1.98 -11.68
CA ASN A 361 -15.76 -0.56 -11.68
C ASN A 361 -14.70 0.35 -12.33
N GLY A 362 -13.88 -0.21 -13.21
CA GLY A 362 -12.75 0.45 -13.86
C GLY A 362 -11.47 0.48 -13.02
N HIS A 363 -11.47 -0.11 -11.82
CA HIS A 363 -10.30 -0.19 -10.94
C HIS A 363 -9.30 -1.25 -11.39
N THR A 364 -8.07 -1.10 -10.88
CA THR A 364 -6.94 -1.96 -11.17
C THR A 364 -6.58 -2.84 -9.97
N ILE A 365 -6.30 -4.12 -10.23
CA ILE A 365 -5.62 -5.01 -9.28
C ILE A 365 -4.20 -5.21 -9.79
N THR A 366 -3.20 -4.85 -8.98
CA THR A 366 -1.78 -4.92 -9.35
C THR A 366 -1.04 -6.01 -8.57
N GLY A 367 -0.15 -6.73 -9.27
CA GLY A 367 0.79 -7.67 -8.65
C GLY A 367 0.20 -9.04 -8.31
N LEU A 368 -0.86 -9.47 -9.02
CA LEU A 368 -1.44 -10.81 -8.84
C LEU A 368 -0.41 -11.90 -9.16
N THR A 369 0.04 -12.62 -8.13
CA THR A 369 1.04 -13.69 -8.25
C THR A 369 0.47 -15.01 -7.77
N ILE A 370 0.47 -16.00 -8.68
CA ILE A 370 0.05 -17.39 -8.39
C ILE A 370 1.12 -18.32 -8.92
N ASN A 371 1.74 -19.11 -8.06
CA ASN A 371 2.72 -20.11 -8.43
C ASN A 371 2.24 -21.50 -7.97
N GLN A 372 1.46 -22.16 -8.83
CA GLN A 372 0.79 -23.43 -8.52
C GLN A 372 0.84 -24.37 -9.71
N SER A 373 2.05 -24.79 -10.14
CA SER A 373 2.32 -25.58 -11.35
C SER A 373 1.59 -26.92 -11.44
N GLU A 374 0.96 -27.41 -10.38
CA GLU A 374 0.19 -28.66 -10.35
C GLU A 374 -1.32 -28.44 -10.18
N THR A 375 -1.77 -27.17 -10.18
CA THR A 375 -3.16 -26.79 -9.86
C THR A 375 -3.95 -26.46 -11.13
N TYR A 376 -5.25 -26.82 -11.08
CA TYR A 376 -6.26 -26.52 -12.11
C TYR A 376 -7.03 -25.25 -11.71
N PHE A 377 -7.64 -24.57 -12.67
CA PHE A 377 -8.51 -23.40 -12.44
C PHE A 377 -7.76 -22.23 -11.80
N VAL A 378 -6.77 -21.71 -12.52
CA VAL A 378 -5.83 -20.71 -12.02
C VAL A 378 -6.09 -19.34 -12.67
N GLY A 379 -6.31 -18.32 -11.85
CA GLY A 379 -6.56 -16.93 -12.24
C GLY A 379 -7.04 -16.10 -11.06
N LEU A 380 -7.46 -14.86 -11.29
CA LEU A 380 -8.17 -14.07 -10.25
C LEU A 380 -9.43 -14.85 -9.82
N ILE A 381 -10.19 -15.33 -10.80
CA ILE A 381 -11.31 -16.26 -10.64
C ILE A 381 -10.84 -17.64 -11.13
N GLY A 382 -10.96 -18.64 -10.30
CA GLY A 382 -10.60 -20.01 -10.70
C GLY A 382 -11.64 -20.65 -11.60
N ASN A 383 -12.90 -20.66 -11.16
CA ASN A 383 -14.03 -21.28 -11.85
C ASN A 383 -15.26 -20.35 -11.82
N LEU A 384 -15.69 -19.88 -12.99
CA LEU A 384 -16.85 -19.00 -13.17
C LEU A 384 -18.02 -19.79 -13.78
N GLY A 385 -19.12 -19.86 -13.06
CA GLY A 385 -20.33 -20.56 -13.48
C GLY A 385 -21.18 -19.77 -14.47
N SER A 386 -22.23 -20.40 -15.02
CA SER A 386 -23.09 -19.85 -16.09
C SER A 386 -23.77 -18.52 -15.72
N ASP A 387 -24.14 -18.32 -14.45
CA ASP A 387 -24.72 -17.07 -13.97
C ASP A 387 -23.67 -16.03 -13.59
N GLY A 388 -22.40 -16.44 -13.47
CA GLY A 388 -21.29 -15.63 -13.03
C GLY A 388 -20.88 -14.57 -14.05
N LYS A 389 -20.42 -13.40 -13.54
CA LYS A 389 -19.95 -12.29 -14.37
C LYS A 389 -18.66 -11.69 -13.81
N VAL A 390 -17.73 -11.33 -14.69
CA VAL A 390 -16.54 -10.54 -14.37
C VAL A 390 -16.46 -9.39 -15.35
N GLN A 391 -16.45 -8.14 -14.85
CA GLN A 391 -16.50 -7.02 -15.77
C GLN A 391 -15.77 -5.78 -15.27
N ASN A 392 -15.36 -4.91 -16.24
CA ASN A 392 -14.77 -3.58 -16.00
C ASN A 392 -13.54 -3.60 -15.09
N LEU A 393 -12.62 -4.54 -15.32
CA LEU A 393 -11.47 -4.79 -14.45
C LEU A 393 -10.15 -4.69 -15.23
N THR A 394 -9.13 -4.12 -14.60
CA THR A 394 -7.75 -4.17 -15.11
C THR A 394 -6.87 -4.98 -14.15
N LEU A 395 -6.07 -5.89 -14.69
CA LEU A 395 -5.03 -6.62 -13.98
C LEU A 395 -3.65 -6.18 -14.50
N GLU A 396 -2.81 -5.65 -13.63
CA GLU A 396 -1.46 -5.20 -13.99
C GLU A 396 -0.39 -6.02 -13.29
N ASN A 397 0.70 -6.27 -14.01
CA ASN A 397 1.87 -6.98 -13.50
C ASN A 397 1.51 -8.37 -12.93
N VAL A 398 0.66 -9.13 -13.64
CA VAL A 398 0.35 -10.50 -13.23
C VAL A 398 1.54 -11.43 -13.44
N ASN A 399 1.72 -12.40 -12.54
CA ASN A 399 2.71 -13.47 -12.67
C ASN A 399 2.07 -14.80 -12.24
N ILE A 400 1.57 -15.54 -13.21
CA ILE A 400 0.71 -16.71 -12.96
C ILE A 400 1.29 -17.96 -13.57
N THR A 401 1.45 -19.00 -12.74
CA THR A 401 1.85 -20.35 -13.17
C THR A 401 0.83 -21.37 -12.66
N GLY A 402 0.33 -22.21 -13.58
CA GLY A 402 -0.63 -23.27 -13.28
C GLY A 402 -0.42 -24.52 -14.13
N LEU A 403 -1.23 -25.55 -13.92
CA LEU A 403 -1.18 -26.77 -14.72
C LEU A 403 -2.15 -26.70 -15.92
N ARG A 404 -3.42 -26.47 -15.65
CA ARG A 404 -4.49 -26.48 -16.63
C ARG A 404 -5.57 -25.45 -16.31
N PHE A 405 -6.19 -24.90 -17.34
CA PHE A 405 -7.15 -23.81 -17.23
C PHE A 405 -6.52 -22.59 -16.54
N VAL A 406 -5.53 -22.01 -17.21
CA VAL A 406 -4.72 -20.94 -16.67
C VAL A 406 -4.97 -19.65 -17.43
N GLY A 407 -5.47 -18.63 -16.74
CA GLY A 407 -5.70 -17.30 -17.29
C GLY A 407 -5.47 -16.22 -16.23
N SER A 408 -5.27 -14.98 -16.62
CA SER A 408 -5.09 -13.92 -15.62
C SER A 408 -6.41 -13.58 -14.92
N VAL A 409 -7.50 -13.47 -15.68
CA VAL A 409 -8.82 -13.09 -15.13
C VAL A 409 -9.58 -14.34 -14.67
N VAL A 410 -9.73 -15.33 -15.55
CA VAL A 410 -10.51 -16.55 -15.25
C VAL A 410 -9.77 -17.80 -15.71
N GLY A 411 -9.68 -18.82 -14.86
CA GLY A 411 -9.17 -20.14 -15.24
C GLY A 411 -10.15 -20.87 -16.18
N PHE A 412 -11.38 -21.10 -15.72
CA PHE A 412 -12.45 -21.79 -16.44
C PHE A 412 -13.74 -20.96 -16.40
N ASN A 413 -14.34 -20.72 -17.57
CA ASN A 413 -15.52 -19.88 -17.74
C ASN A 413 -16.68 -20.61 -18.39
N SER A 414 -17.84 -20.56 -17.75
CA SER A 414 -19.15 -20.84 -18.36
C SER A 414 -20.09 -19.61 -18.32
N GLY A 415 -19.64 -18.50 -17.71
CA GLY A 415 -20.36 -17.26 -17.52
C GLY A 415 -19.99 -16.16 -18.53
N THR A 416 -19.95 -14.92 -18.08
CA THR A 416 -19.65 -13.78 -18.94
C THR A 416 -18.46 -12.98 -18.41
N VAL A 417 -17.46 -12.73 -19.26
CA VAL A 417 -16.31 -11.86 -18.96
C VAL A 417 -16.30 -10.71 -19.95
N THR A 418 -16.39 -9.47 -19.44
CA THR A 418 -16.56 -8.29 -20.30
C THR A 418 -15.63 -7.16 -19.87
N ALA A 419 -14.98 -6.51 -20.85
CA ALA A 419 -14.18 -5.30 -20.64
C ALA A 419 -13.08 -5.49 -19.56
N CYS A 420 -12.41 -6.64 -19.59
CA CYS A 420 -11.28 -6.93 -18.72
C CYS A 420 -9.96 -6.75 -19.46
N ASN A 421 -9.00 -6.08 -18.80
CA ASN A 421 -7.67 -5.87 -19.35
C ASN A 421 -6.64 -6.60 -18.49
N ALA A 422 -5.56 -7.09 -19.12
CA ALA A 422 -4.50 -7.76 -18.38
C ALA A 422 -3.10 -7.49 -18.97
N SER A 423 -2.09 -7.41 -18.08
CA SER A 423 -0.68 -7.29 -18.45
C SER A 423 0.22 -8.08 -17.49
N GLY A 424 1.35 -8.61 -17.99
CA GLY A 424 2.30 -9.42 -17.21
C GLY A 424 2.62 -10.75 -17.89
N SER A 425 2.63 -11.85 -17.13
CA SER A 425 2.96 -13.20 -17.64
C SER A 425 2.01 -14.29 -17.12
N VAL A 426 1.68 -15.23 -18.01
CA VAL A 426 0.88 -16.42 -17.69
C VAL A 426 1.58 -17.65 -18.28
N GLU A 427 1.82 -18.65 -17.45
CA GLU A 427 2.45 -19.91 -17.83
C GLU A 427 1.60 -21.11 -17.39
N GLY A 428 1.52 -22.13 -18.25
CA GLY A 428 0.80 -23.36 -17.92
C GLY A 428 1.15 -24.51 -18.83
N ILE A 429 0.43 -25.61 -18.71
CA ILE A 429 0.63 -26.77 -19.59
C ILE A 429 -0.50 -26.89 -20.62
N LEU A 430 -1.74 -26.79 -20.18
CA LEU A 430 -2.90 -27.07 -21.04
C LEU A 430 -3.99 -26.00 -20.81
N ASN A 431 -4.57 -25.50 -21.90
CA ASN A 431 -5.56 -24.44 -21.92
C ASN A 431 -5.04 -23.18 -21.21
N VAL A 432 -4.15 -22.47 -21.88
CA VAL A 432 -3.45 -21.31 -21.32
C VAL A 432 -3.76 -20.06 -22.13
N GLY A 433 -4.23 -19.01 -21.47
CA GLY A 433 -4.53 -17.75 -22.15
C GLY A 433 -4.23 -16.51 -21.31
N GLY A 434 -4.02 -15.38 -21.98
CA GLY A 434 -3.68 -14.14 -21.32
C GLY A 434 -4.80 -13.61 -20.42
N VAL A 435 -6.05 -13.80 -20.82
CA VAL A 435 -7.25 -13.47 -20.02
C VAL A 435 -7.83 -14.73 -19.39
N MET A 436 -7.91 -15.82 -20.16
CA MET A 436 -8.71 -16.99 -19.81
C MET A 436 -8.08 -18.30 -20.23
N GLY A 437 -8.13 -19.32 -19.38
CA GLY A 437 -7.67 -20.66 -19.71
C GLY A 437 -8.63 -21.37 -20.68
N SER A 438 -9.88 -21.55 -20.28
CA SER A 438 -10.93 -22.20 -21.07
C SER A 438 -12.24 -21.44 -20.98
N ASN A 439 -12.92 -21.28 -22.10
CA ASN A 439 -14.29 -20.78 -22.21
C ASN A 439 -15.17 -21.92 -22.73
N GLU A 440 -16.00 -22.47 -21.88
CA GLU A 440 -16.88 -23.58 -22.22
C GLU A 440 -18.34 -23.16 -22.05
N GLY A 441 -18.98 -22.77 -23.17
CA GLY A 441 -20.34 -22.26 -23.20
C GLY A 441 -20.51 -20.80 -22.73
N GLY A 442 -19.47 -20.14 -22.31
CA GLY A 442 -19.48 -18.76 -21.82
C GLY A 442 -19.23 -17.71 -22.91
N ALA A 443 -19.25 -16.44 -22.52
CA ALA A 443 -18.97 -15.30 -23.39
C ALA A 443 -17.78 -14.46 -22.89
N VAL A 444 -16.88 -14.09 -23.81
CA VAL A 444 -15.74 -13.20 -23.57
C VAL A 444 -15.82 -12.03 -24.53
N ILE A 445 -16.03 -10.83 -23.99
CA ILE A 445 -16.43 -9.64 -24.75
C ILE A 445 -15.51 -8.48 -24.42
N ALA A 446 -14.95 -7.85 -25.45
CA ALA A 446 -14.19 -6.60 -25.33
C ALA A 446 -13.01 -6.66 -24.33
N CYS A 447 -12.31 -7.77 -24.28
CA CYS A 447 -11.16 -7.95 -23.41
C CYS A 447 -9.85 -7.64 -24.16
N ASN A 448 -8.92 -6.93 -23.49
CA ASN A 448 -7.61 -6.63 -24.03
C ASN A 448 -6.51 -7.24 -23.19
N THR A 449 -5.45 -7.71 -23.83
CA THR A 449 -4.31 -8.26 -23.11
C THR A 449 -2.98 -7.97 -23.78
N SER A 450 -2.00 -7.62 -22.96
CA SER A 450 -0.59 -7.55 -23.32
C SER A 450 0.25 -8.60 -22.56
N VAL A 451 -0.41 -9.60 -22.01
CA VAL A 451 0.21 -10.71 -21.27
C VAL A 451 1.11 -11.54 -22.17
N SER A 452 2.32 -11.84 -21.72
CA SER A 452 3.17 -12.87 -22.33
C SER A 452 2.67 -14.24 -21.90
N VAL A 453 2.20 -15.04 -22.86
CA VAL A 453 1.59 -16.36 -22.60
C VAL A 453 2.53 -17.47 -23.04
N SER A 454 2.78 -18.43 -22.15
CA SER A 454 3.52 -19.66 -22.48
C SER A 454 2.80 -20.92 -22.01
N GLY A 455 2.81 -21.94 -22.85
CA GLY A 455 2.15 -23.20 -22.52
C GLY A 455 2.63 -24.34 -23.38
N ARG A 456 1.96 -25.51 -23.28
CA ARG A 456 2.22 -26.63 -24.15
C ARG A 456 1.13 -26.74 -25.21
N ASP A 457 -0.11 -27.00 -24.83
CA ASP A 457 -1.20 -27.26 -25.77
C ASP A 457 -2.38 -26.28 -25.48
N PHE A 458 -3.05 -25.85 -26.54
CA PHE A 458 -4.14 -24.86 -26.52
C PHE A 458 -3.70 -23.55 -25.86
N VAL A 459 -2.87 -22.81 -26.55
CA VAL A 459 -2.25 -21.58 -26.04
C VAL A 459 -2.70 -20.39 -26.88
N GLY A 460 -3.31 -19.39 -26.24
CA GLY A 460 -3.79 -18.20 -26.95
C GLY A 460 -3.52 -16.89 -26.20
N GLY A 461 -3.36 -15.80 -26.95
CA GLY A 461 -3.12 -14.50 -26.36
C GLY A 461 -4.25 -14.05 -25.44
N VAL A 462 -5.50 -14.29 -25.82
CA VAL A 462 -6.69 -14.05 -24.98
C VAL A 462 -7.07 -15.32 -24.22
N MET A 463 -7.21 -16.44 -24.92
CA MET A 463 -7.64 -17.70 -24.29
C MET A 463 -7.06 -18.95 -24.93
N GLY A 464 -6.92 -20.01 -24.11
CA GLY A 464 -6.45 -21.32 -24.55
C GLY A 464 -7.48 -22.07 -25.40
N LEU A 465 -8.67 -22.28 -24.87
CA LEU A 465 -9.74 -23.05 -25.51
C LEU A 465 -11.06 -22.25 -25.48
N ASN A 466 -11.72 -22.12 -26.65
CA ASN A 466 -13.11 -21.70 -26.78
C ASN A 466 -13.94 -22.89 -27.27
N ALA A 467 -14.88 -23.35 -26.47
CA ALA A 467 -15.72 -24.48 -26.78
C ALA A 467 -17.19 -24.26 -26.37
N ASP A 468 -18.09 -25.04 -26.95
CA ASP A 468 -19.45 -25.21 -26.46
C ASP A 468 -19.47 -26.11 -25.21
N LEU A 469 -20.42 -25.87 -24.31
CA LEU A 469 -20.65 -26.68 -23.12
C LEU A 469 -21.97 -27.45 -23.23
N LEU A 470 -21.92 -28.75 -23.05
CA LEU A 470 -23.08 -29.61 -22.85
C LEU A 470 -23.45 -29.65 -21.37
N LEU A 471 -24.50 -28.91 -20.98
CA LEU A 471 -25.08 -29.02 -19.64
C LEU A 471 -26.05 -30.19 -19.52
N ASP A 472 -26.81 -30.44 -20.58
CA ASP A 472 -27.61 -31.62 -20.86
C ASP A 472 -27.93 -31.66 -22.39
N TYR A 473 -28.55 -32.71 -22.90
CA TYR A 473 -28.81 -32.88 -24.35
C TYR A 473 -29.75 -31.83 -24.95
N GLU A 474 -30.37 -30.93 -24.17
CA GLU A 474 -31.37 -29.95 -24.65
C GLU A 474 -30.94 -28.50 -24.43
N THR A 475 -29.95 -28.20 -23.56
CA THR A 475 -29.58 -26.84 -23.16
C THR A 475 -28.08 -26.62 -23.21
N GLY A 476 -27.48 -26.67 -24.38
CA GLY A 476 -26.08 -26.32 -24.57
C GLY A 476 -25.88 -24.81 -24.75
N LEU A 477 -24.72 -24.32 -24.36
CA LEU A 477 -24.32 -22.93 -24.51
C LEU A 477 -23.21 -22.79 -25.53
N ASN A 478 -23.30 -21.75 -26.37
CA ASN A 478 -22.28 -21.45 -27.39
C ASN A 478 -21.05 -20.81 -26.74
N GLY A 479 -19.87 -21.29 -27.00
CA GLY A 479 -18.62 -20.61 -26.67
C GLY A 479 -18.44 -19.35 -27.54
N THR A 480 -18.38 -18.18 -26.94
CA THR A 480 -18.32 -16.91 -27.67
C THR A 480 -17.12 -16.07 -27.29
N VAL A 481 -16.38 -15.60 -28.30
CA VAL A 481 -15.30 -14.60 -28.16
C VAL A 481 -15.55 -13.48 -29.15
N ILE A 482 -15.75 -12.27 -28.67
CA ILE A 482 -16.05 -11.13 -29.54
C ILE A 482 -15.31 -9.86 -29.11
N ALA A 483 -14.79 -9.13 -30.09
CA ALA A 483 -14.14 -7.85 -29.89
C ALA A 483 -12.96 -7.90 -28.89
N CYS A 484 -12.14 -8.94 -28.97
CA CYS A 484 -10.99 -9.11 -28.08
C CYS A 484 -9.68 -8.81 -28.81
N ASN A 485 -8.73 -8.20 -28.09
CA ASN A 485 -7.43 -7.81 -28.63
C ASN A 485 -6.29 -8.40 -27.79
N ALA A 486 -5.30 -8.98 -28.45
CA ALA A 486 -4.06 -9.43 -27.82
C ALA A 486 -2.84 -8.74 -28.45
N SER A 487 -1.88 -8.36 -27.62
CA SER A 487 -0.63 -7.73 -28.04
C SER A 487 0.62 -8.35 -27.38
N GLY A 488 0.43 -9.32 -26.51
CA GLY A 488 1.51 -10.08 -25.88
C GLY A 488 2.10 -11.18 -26.76
N SER A 489 3.27 -11.65 -26.41
CA SER A 489 3.88 -12.82 -27.07
C SER A 489 3.21 -14.11 -26.64
N VAL A 490 2.93 -14.99 -27.61
CA VAL A 490 2.30 -16.30 -27.38
C VAL A 490 3.25 -17.41 -27.83
N LYS A 491 3.54 -18.34 -26.90
CA LYS A 491 4.44 -19.46 -27.16
C LYS A 491 3.83 -20.77 -26.69
N GLY A 492 3.78 -21.77 -27.56
CA GLY A 492 3.28 -23.08 -27.22
C GLY A 492 3.96 -24.20 -27.99
N TYR A 493 3.44 -25.43 -27.87
CA TYR A 493 3.83 -26.55 -28.68
C TYR A 493 2.77 -26.82 -29.76
N SER A 494 1.49 -26.94 -29.37
CA SER A 494 0.39 -27.26 -30.29
C SER A 494 -0.84 -26.41 -30.04
N ASP A 495 -1.60 -26.13 -31.10
CA ASP A 495 -2.79 -25.28 -31.12
C ASP A 495 -2.49 -23.88 -30.51
N VAL A 496 -1.62 -23.15 -31.18
CA VAL A 496 -1.13 -21.86 -30.72
C VAL A 496 -1.75 -20.76 -31.57
N GLY A 497 -2.51 -19.87 -30.96
CA GLY A 497 -3.15 -18.74 -31.65
C GLY A 497 -2.82 -17.40 -31.01
N GLY A 498 -2.65 -16.36 -31.83
CA GLY A 498 -2.43 -15.01 -31.32
C GLY A 498 -3.56 -14.52 -30.40
N VAL A 499 -4.79 -15.00 -30.62
CA VAL A 499 -5.97 -14.71 -29.80
C VAL A 499 -6.48 -15.97 -29.09
N VAL A 500 -6.77 -17.03 -29.84
CA VAL A 500 -7.37 -18.26 -29.32
C VAL A 500 -6.53 -19.45 -29.72
N GLY A 501 -6.14 -20.30 -28.78
CA GLY A 501 -5.41 -21.54 -29.06
C GLY A 501 -6.26 -22.50 -29.89
N SER A 502 -7.43 -22.87 -29.42
CA SER A 502 -8.38 -23.72 -30.14
C SER A 502 -9.82 -23.18 -30.03
N ASN A 503 -10.51 -23.10 -31.18
CA ASN A 503 -11.94 -22.83 -31.28
C ASN A 503 -12.65 -24.11 -31.72
N PHE A 504 -13.34 -24.76 -30.81
CA PHE A 504 -13.92 -26.07 -31.00
C PHE A 504 -15.43 -26.08 -30.75
N SER A 505 -16.18 -26.66 -31.68
CA SER A 505 -17.62 -26.90 -31.54
C SER A 505 -17.91 -28.40 -31.49
N ASN A 506 -18.73 -28.80 -30.54
CA ASN A 506 -19.24 -30.17 -30.45
C ASN A 506 -20.68 -30.23 -30.94
N ASP A 507 -21.66 -29.93 -30.08
CA ASP A 507 -23.10 -29.98 -30.40
C ASP A 507 -23.69 -28.57 -30.63
N PHE A 508 -22.98 -27.53 -30.27
CA PHE A 508 -23.38 -26.13 -30.43
C PHE A 508 -22.29 -25.32 -31.11
N LYS A 509 -22.58 -24.09 -31.50
CA LYS A 509 -21.70 -23.23 -32.28
C LYS A 509 -20.71 -22.48 -31.41
N SER A 510 -19.42 -22.67 -31.56
CA SER A 510 -18.38 -21.84 -30.98
C SER A 510 -17.89 -20.76 -31.96
N THR A 511 -17.74 -19.54 -31.51
CA THR A 511 -17.47 -18.38 -32.38
C THR A 511 -16.32 -17.51 -31.86
N VAL A 512 -15.49 -17.03 -32.83
CA VAL A 512 -14.49 -15.99 -32.62
C VAL A 512 -14.77 -14.88 -33.63
N THR A 513 -15.17 -13.69 -33.17
CA THR A 513 -15.66 -12.62 -34.05
C THR A 513 -14.97 -11.30 -33.72
N ALA A 514 -14.53 -10.57 -34.75
CA ALA A 514 -13.96 -9.23 -34.61
C ALA A 514 -12.81 -9.17 -33.60
N CYS A 515 -11.89 -10.12 -33.65
CA CYS A 515 -10.75 -10.19 -32.74
C CYS A 515 -9.45 -9.90 -33.48
N CYS A 516 -8.46 -9.35 -32.77
CA CYS A 516 -7.16 -9.09 -33.41
C CYS A 516 -5.96 -9.42 -32.49
N HIS A 517 -4.85 -9.75 -33.15
CA HIS A 517 -3.54 -9.88 -32.53
C HIS A 517 -2.57 -8.88 -33.14
N VAL A 518 -1.98 -8.02 -32.31
CA VAL A 518 -1.09 -6.92 -32.73
C VAL A 518 0.21 -6.92 -31.93
N LEU A 519 1.33 -6.59 -32.56
CA LEU A 519 2.65 -6.32 -31.93
C LEU A 519 3.29 -7.49 -31.16
N GLY A 520 2.69 -8.66 -31.07
CA GLY A 520 3.23 -9.80 -30.35
C GLY A 520 3.76 -10.90 -31.28
N SER A 521 4.72 -11.69 -30.82
CA SER A 521 5.16 -12.89 -31.55
C SER A 521 4.25 -14.07 -31.24
N VAL A 522 3.91 -14.87 -32.25
CA VAL A 522 3.25 -16.16 -32.10
C VAL A 522 4.23 -17.26 -32.53
N SER A 523 4.46 -18.27 -31.70
CA SER A 523 5.43 -19.32 -31.96
C SER A 523 5.02 -20.68 -31.39
N GLY A 524 5.34 -21.76 -32.10
CA GLY A 524 5.04 -23.13 -31.70
C GLY A 524 5.54 -24.15 -32.75
N ASP A 525 5.15 -25.43 -32.60
CA ASP A 525 5.59 -26.50 -33.47
C ASP A 525 4.47 -27.08 -34.34
N ASP A 526 3.21 -27.06 -33.88
CA ASP A 526 2.07 -27.63 -34.58
C ASP A 526 0.81 -26.76 -34.44
N ARG A 527 0.06 -26.61 -35.53
CA ARG A 527 -1.20 -25.83 -35.62
C ARG A 527 -1.09 -24.42 -35.05
N ILE A 528 -0.30 -23.61 -35.72
CA ILE A 528 -0.02 -22.23 -35.32
C ILE A 528 -0.77 -21.26 -36.21
N GLY A 529 -1.52 -20.34 -35.62
CA GLY A 529 -2.26 -19.30 -36.35
C GLY A 529 -2.03 -17.91 -35.79
N GLY A 530 -1.99 -16.90 -36.65
CA GLY A 530 -1.88 -15.49 -36.23
C GLY A 530 -3.04 -15.03 -35.35
N VAL A 531 -4.22 -15.68 -35.46
CA VAL A 531 -5.40 -15.45 -34.64
C VAL A 531 -5.80 -16.73 -33.89
N VAL A 532 -6.02 -17.83 -34.60
CA VAL A 532 -6.53 -19.09 -34.04
C VAL A 532 -5.60 -20.23 -34.42
N GLY A 533 -5.13 -21.01 -33.45
CA GLY A 533 -4.30 -22.20 -33.71
C GLY A 533 -5.07 -23.28 -34.45
N SER A 534 -6.23 -23.67 -33.93
CA SER A 534 -7.12 -24.68 -34.54
C SER A 534 -8.58 -24.20 -34.48
N ASN A 535 -9.27 -24.28 -35.63
CA ASN A 535 -10.70 -24.07 -35.75
C ASN A 535 -11.37 -25.37 -36.22
N SER A 536 -12.01 -26.10 -35.33
CA SER A 536 -12.49 -27.46 -35.56
C SER A 536 -13.86 -27.76 -34.95
N PHE A 537 -14.51 -28.82 -35.38
CA PHE A 537 -15.88 -29.18 -34.94
C PHE A 537 -16.12 -30.69 -35.05
N ASN A 538 -17.11 -31.16 -34.28
CA ASN A 538 -17.71 -32.49 -34.49
C ASN A 538 -18.99 -32.41 -35.33
N ASP A 539 -20.07 -31.82 -34.78
CA ASP A 539 -21.38 -31.80 -35.46
C ASP A 539 -21.70 -30.41 -36.02
N PHE A 540 -21.42 -29.33 -35.28
CA PHE A 540 -21.70 -27.93 -35.68
C PHE A 540 -20.41 -27.19 -35.98
N LYS A 541 -20.36 -26.48 -37.11
CA LYS A 541 -19.16 -25.77 -37.52
C LYS A 541 -18.84 -24.56 -36.63
N SER A 542 -17.67 -24.61 -36.01
CA SER A 542 -17.05 -23.46 -35.37
C SER A 542 -16.77 -22.35 -36.39
N THR A 543 -16.89 -21.10 -35.97
CA THR A 543 -16.72 -19.93 -36.86
C THR A 543 -15.67 -18.95 -36.37
N VAL A 544 -14.91 -18.40 -37.34
CA VAL A 544 -13.98 -17.29 -37.15
C VAL A 544 -14.34 -16.21 -38.17
N THR A 545 -14.66 -14.98 -37.73
CA THR A 545 -15.20 -13.93 -38.61
C THR A 545 -14.55 -12.58 -38.31
N ALA A 546 -14.12 -11.88 -39.36
CA ALA A 546 -13.52 -10.54 -39.30
C ALA A 546 -12.40 -10.44 -38.24
N CYS A 547 -11.46 -11.38 -38.28
CA CYS A 547 -10.32 -11.44 -37.36
C CYS A 547 -9.03 -11.11 -38.10
N TYR A 548 -8.14 -10.36 -37.44
CA TYR A 548 -6.97 -9.76 -38.04
C TYR A 548 -5.70 -10.00 -37.21
N TRP A 549 -4.54 -10.03 -37.86
CA TRP A 549 -3.25 -10.12 -37.17
C TRP A 549 -2.14 -9.37 -37.88
N SER A 550 -1.09 -9.03 -37.14
CA SER A 550 0.22 -8.59 -37.64
C SER A 550 1.34 -9.47 -37.04
N ASP A 551 2.59 -9.22 -37.41
CA ASP A 551 3.80 -9.76 -36.75
C ASP A 551 3.94 -11.30 -36.68
N TYR A 552 3.12 -12.06 -37.41
CA TYR A 552 3.28 -13.48 -37.64
C TYR A 552 3.22 -13.80 -39.13
N ALA A 553 4.22 -14.47 -39.66
CA ALA A 553 4.38 -14.71 -41.11
C ALA A 553 3.58 -15.88 -41.68
N GLY A 554 2.88 -16.66 -40.82
CA GLY A 554 2.05 -17.79 -41.22
C GLY A 554 0.58 -17.43 -41.41
N ASP A 555 -0.26 -18.44 -41.55
CA ASP A 555 -1.71 -18.29 -41.71
C ASP A 555 -2.37 -17.75 -40.42
N GLY A 556 -3.48 -17.07 -40.57
CA GLY A 556 -4.24 -16.57 -39.41
C GLY A 556 -4.97 -17.68 -38.63
N ILE A 557 -5.28 -18.82 -39.30
CA ILE A 557 -5.80 -20.05 -38.68
C ILE A 557 -4.87 -21.19 -39.04
N GLY A 558 -4.22 -21.80 -38.07
CA GLY A 558 -3.23 -22.88 -38.30
C GLY A 558 -3.86 -24.12 -38.91
N VAL A 559 -4.98 -24.61 -38.37
CA VAL A 559 -5.81 -25.65 -38.96
C VAL A 559 -7.27 -25.21 -38.97
N ASN A 560 -7.87 -25.14 -40.16
CA ASN A 560 -9.27 -24.70 -40.32
C ASN A 560 -10.15 -25.81 -40.89
N ASN A 561 -10.81 -26.57 -40.04
CA ASN A 561 -11.86 -27.53 -40.41
C ASN A 561 -13.26 -26.91 -40.29
N GLY A 562 -13.38 -25.75 -39.61
CA GLY A 562 -14.60 -25.01 -39.41
C GLY A 562 -14.94 -24.06 -40.57
N ILE A 563 -15.58 -22.96 -40.26
CA ILE A 563 -15.88 -21.86 -41.19
C ILE A 563 -15.11 -20.62 -40.71
N GLY A 564 -14.38 -19.97 -41.61
CA GLY A 564 -13.78 -18.69 -41.28
C GLY A 564 -12.63 -18.30 -42.17
N GLU A 565 -12.44 -17.01 -42.25
CA GLU A 565 -11.32 -16.36 -42.93
C GLU A 565 -10.76 -15.30 -42.02
N THR A 566 -9.49 -15.11 -42.12
CA THR A 566 -8.75 -14.08 -41.34
C THR A 566 -7.86 -13.31 -42.28
N THR A 567 -7.50 -12.07 -41.93
CA THR A 567 -6.73 -11.18 -42.82
C THR A 567 -5.50 -10.66 -42.08
N GLN A 568 -4.34 -10.79 -42.72
CA GLN A 568 -3.08 -10.24 -42.24
C GLN A 568 -2.96 -8.74 -42.59
N VAL A 569 -2.67 -7.91 -41.62
CA VAL A 569 -2.33 -6.50 -41.82
C VAL A 569 -0.80 -6.40 -41.99
N THR A 570 -0.32 -6.22 -43.20
CA THR A 570 1.10 -6.26 -43.54
C THR A 570 1.74 -4.87 -43.70
N ASP A 571 0.95 -3.86 -43.94
CA ASP A 571 1.38 -2.46 -44.19
C ASP A 571 1.25 -1.55 -42.93
N GLY A 572 0.79 -2.12 -41.82
CA GLY A 572 0.51 -1.38 -40.58
C GLY A 572 -0.74 -0.49 -40.64
N ASN A 573 -1.53 -0.55 -41.72
CA ASN A 573 -2.76 0.23 -41.87
C ASN A 573 -3.97 -0.59 -41.39
N TRP A 574 -4.41 -0.32 -40.17
CA TRP A 574 -5.54 -1.01 -39.53
C TRP A 574 -6.91 -0.41 -39.84
N ALA A 575 -7.01 0.65 -40.66
CA ALA A 575 -8.28 1.35 -40.86
C ALA A 575 -9.38 0.47 -41.46
N GLU A 576 -9.08 -0.32 -42.50
CA GLU A 576 -10.03 -1.24 -43.12
C GLU A 576 -10.39 -2.39 -42.15
N ALA A 577 -9.42 -2.93 -41.42
CA ALA A 577 -9.64 -3.95 -40.41
C ALA A 577 -10.57 -3.47 -39.28
N VAL A 578 -10.40 -2.23 -38.82
CA VAL A 578 -11.26 -1.61 -37.80
C VAL A 578 -12.70 -1.46 -38.30
N ASP A 579 -12.91 -1.04 -39.55
CA ASP A 579 -14.24 -0.91 -40.15
C ASP A 579 -14.93 -2.29 -40.28
N ASP A 580 -14.21 -3.31 -40.75
CA ASP A 580 -14.75 -4.66 -40.90
C ASP A 580 -15.06 -5.31 -39.55
N MET A 581 -14.19 -5.16 -38.56
CA MET A 581 -14.44 -5.65 -37.20
C MET A 581 -15.69 -4.98 -36.60
N ASN A 582 -15.87 -3.68 -36.80
CA ASN A 582 -17.06 -2.97 -36.31
C ASN A 582 -18.35 -3.45 -37.02
N ASN A 583 -18.31 -3.66 -38.32
CA ASN A 583 -19.44 -4.20 -39.08
C ASN A 583 -19.79 -5.61 -38.60
N ALA A 584 -18.81 -6.44 -38.29
CA ALA A 584 -19.02 -7.78 -37.74
C ALA A 584 -19.64 -7.74 -36.34
N ILE A 585 -19.23 -6.79 -35.48
CA ILE A 585 -19.83 -6.56 -34.15
C ILE A 585 -21.32 -6.15 -34.29
N GLU A 586 -21.65 -5.24 -35.22
CA GLU A 586 -23.05 -4.85 -35.46
C GLU A 586 -23.91 -6.00 -35.98
N THR A 587 -23.36 -6.81 -36.88
CA THR A 587 -24.00 -8.03 -37.39
C THR A 587 -24.26 -9.01 -36.26
N TRP A 588 -23.23 -9.25 -35.44
CA TRP A 588 -23.34 -10.17 -34.30
C TRP A 588 -24.41 -9.70 -33.28
N ASN A 589 -24.42 -8.40 -32.95
CA ASN A 589 -25.44 -7.82 -32.08
C ASN A 589 -26.86 -7.96 -32.62
N THR A 590 -27.03 -7.94 -33.94
CA THR A 590 -28.35 -8.14 -34.58
C THR A 590 -28.82 -9.59 -34.45
N GLU A 591 -27.92 -10.54 -34.50
CA GLU A 591 -28.18 -11.98 -34.43
C GLU A 591 -28.28 -12.49 -32.98
N ASN A 592 -27.71 -11.79 -31.99
CA ASN A 592 -27.59 -12.24 -30.60
C ASN A 592 -28.18 -11.19 -29.65
N SER A 593 -29.51 -11.20 -29.47
CA SER A 593 -30.20 -10.19 -28.65
C SER A 593 -29.92 -10.28 -27.14
N ASP A 594 -29.53 -11.46 -26.66
CA ASP A 594 -29.41 -11.77 -25.24
C ASP A 594 -28.03 -11.34 -24.65
N ILE A 595 -27.03 -11.30 -25.51
CA ILE A 595 -25.66 -10.89 -25.15
C ILE A 595 -25.19 -9.85 -26.17
N GLN A 596 -25.06 -8.59 -25.77
CA GLN A 596 -24.69 -7.49 -26.67
C GLN A 596 -23.24 -7.05 -26.45
N CYS A 597 -22.52 -6.78 -27.54
CA CYS A 597 -21.24 -6.10 -27.49
C CYS A 597 -21.43 -4.58 -27.59
N GLU A 598 -21.33 -3.89 -26.48
CA GLU A 598 -21.44 -2.43 -26.42
C GLU A 598 -20.13 -1.70 -26.79
N TRP A 599 -19.16 -2.41 -27.30
CA TRP A 599 -17.85 -1.91 -27.65
C TRP A 599 -17.64 -1.86 -29.16
N ARG A 600 -16.74 -0.98 -29.61
CA ARG A 600 -16.29 -0.87 -30.98
C ARG A 600 -14.79 -0.60 -31.04
N TYR A 601 -14.19 -0.90 -32.14
CA TYR A 601 -12.81 -0.53 -32.41
C TYR A 601 -12.71 0.92 -32.94
N ALA A 602 -11.62 1.58 -32.56
CA ALA A 602 -11.13 2.82 -33.16
C ALA A 602 -9.61 2.72 -33.35
N LEU A 603 -9.03 3.60 -34.13
CA LEU A 603 -7.57 3.70 -34.22
C LEU A 603 -7.05 4.52 -33.01
N GLY A 604 -6.08 3.97 -32.31
CA GLY A 604 -5.30 4.69 -31.30
C GLY A 604 -4.36 5.72 -31.92
N THR A 605 -3.68 6.47 -31.08
CA THR A 605 -2.68 7.47 -31.53
C THR A 605 -1.45 6.85 -32.21
N ASP A 606 -1.21 5.58 -31.96
CA ASP A 606 -0.19 4.74 -32.59
C ASP A 606 -0.65 4.06 -33.89
N GLY A 607 -1.91 4.27 -34.29
CA GLY A 607 -2.52 3.67 -35.46
C GLY A 607 -3.01 2.23 -35.27
N LEU A 608 -2.94 1.67 -34.07
CA LEU A 608 -3.40 0.33 -33.73
C LEU A 608 -4.86 0.32 -33.29
N PRO A 609 -5.58 -0.82 -33.44
CA PRO A 609 -6.96 -0.94 -32.96
C PRO A 609 -7.05 -0.90 -31.46
N VAL A 610 -7.92 -0.04 -30.93
CA VAL A 610 -8.27 0.09 -29.52
C VAL A 610 -9.76 0.00 -29.32
N LEU A 611 -10.21 -0.66 -28.26
CA LEU A 611 -11.62 -0.80 -27.93
C LEU A 611 -12.14 0.43 -27.17
N GLN A 612 -13.31 0.88 -27.55
CA GLN A 612 -14.01 2.00 -26.94
C GLN A 612 -15.47 1.63 -26.72
N LYS A 613 -16.04 1.99 -25.57
CA LYS A 613 -17.47 1.79 -25.31
C LYS A 613 -18.28 2.70 -26.24
N LYS A 614 -19.35 2.16 -26.85
CA LYS A 614 -20.29 2.95 -27.66
C LYS A 614 -20.96 3.99 -26.74
N GLN A 615 -21.01 5.24 -27.20
CA GLN A 615 -21.66 6.34 -26.48
C GLN A 615 -23.17 6.28 -26.62
#